data_c8c4ab7f3d03837cac6199313a9f4c06
#
_entry.id   c8c4ab7f3d03837cac6199313a9f4c06
#
_cell.length_a   1.000
_cell.length_b   1.000
_cell.length_c   1.000
_cell.angle_alpha   90.00
_cell.angle_beta   90.00
_cell.angle_gamma   90.00
#
_symmetry.space_group_name_H-M   'P 1'
#
loop_
_entity.id
_entity.type
_entity.pdbx_description
1 polymer ?
#
loop_
_entity_poly.entity_id
_entity_poly.type
_entity_poly.pdbx_seq_one_letter_code
_entity_poly.pdbx_strand_id
1 'polypeptide(L)'
;MRELGIVLVGCAVFMIFFMGVIYPGVEHKNVKSNTTCTGQCYADYVEENGTVVEILQAQQALAAGDPFSDIRSLWSGCAACHGKQGQGQGMFPMLAGQSKDYISGRLISYKNREKIGMNSTMMWGQAAALSDRQIEQISKNKYKK
;
A
#
# COMPACT_ATOMS: atom_id res chain seq x y z
N MET A 1 45.67 -16.36 -22.31
CA MET A 1 44.77 -15.57 -23.19
C MET A 1 43.70 -16.41 -23.90
N ARG A 2 43.96 -17.69 -24.24
CA ARG A 2 42.94 -18.58 -24.85
C ARG A 2 41.76 -18.89 -23.91
N GLU A 3 42.05 -19.13 -22.63
CA GLU A 3 41.02 -19.46 -21.62
C GLU A 3 40.03 -18.30 -21.36
N LEU A 4 40.54 -17.07 -21.35
CA LEU A 4 39.68 -15.87 -21.16
C LEU A 4 38.69 -15.68 -22.31
N GLY A 5 39.16 -15.98 -23.55
CA GLY A 5 38.29 -15.91 -24.75
C GLY A 5 37.16 -16.94 -24.71
N ILE A 6 37.40 -18.15 -24.22
CA ILE A 6 36.38 -19.21 -24.12
C ILE A 6 35.30 -18.81 -23.09
N VAL A 7 35.71 -18.25 -21.96
CA VAL A 7 34.75 -17.78 -20.93
C VAL A 7 33.87 -16.62 -21.43
N LEU A 8 34.47 -15.66 -22.14
CA LEU A 8 33.71 -14.52 -22.70
C LEU A 8 32.70 -14.95 -23.77
N VAL A 9 33.09 -15.87 -24.66
CA VAL A 9 32.19 -16.44 -25.66
C VAL A 9 31.07 -17.24 -25.00
N GLY A 10 31.39 -18.05 -23.98
CA GLY A 10 30.38 -18.79 -23.20
C GLY A 10 29.36 -17.88 -22.52
N CYS A 11 29.83 -16.80 -21.89
CA CYS A 11 28.93 -15.80 -21.30
C CYS A 11 28.04 -15.11 -22.34
N ALA A 12 28.59 -14.75 -23.52
CA ALA A 12 27.82 -14.12 -24.58
C ALA A 12 26.73 -15.05 -25.12
N VAL A 13 27.07 -16.32 -25.37
CA VAL A 13 26.09 -17.32 -25.81
C VAL A 13 25.00 -17.56 -24.77
N PHE A 14 25.37 -17.64 -23.49
CA PHE A 14 24.43 -17.79 -22.40
C PHE A 14 23.48 -16.59 -22.30
N MET A 15 24.00 -15.37 -22.44
CA MET A 15 23.16 -14.14 -22.42
C MET A 15 22.19 -14.10 -23.60
N ILE A 16 22.64 -14.48 -24.81
CA ILE A 16 21.78 -14.55 -26.01
C ILE A 16 20.70 -15.62 -25.84
N PHE A 17 21.06 -16.79 -25.29
CA PHE A 17 20.13 -17.87 -25.02
C PHE A 17 19.11 -17.46 -23.94
N PHE A 18 19.59 -16.83 -22.86
CA PHE A 18 18.72 -16.36 -21.76
C PHE A 18 17.75 -15.29 -22.24
N MET A 19 18.25 -14.31 -23.00
CA MET A 19 17.39 -13.25 -23.58
C MET A 19 16.41 -13.79 -24.65
N GLY A 20 16.83 -14.80 -25.42
CA GLY A 20 15.99 -15.33 -26.52
C GLY A 20 14.98 -16.40 -26.08
N VAL A 21 15.27 -17.16 -25.03
CA VAL A 21 14.44 -18.31 -24.59
C VAL A 21 13.65 -18.01 -23.32
N ILE A 22 14.22 -17.29 -22.36
CA ILE A 22 13.55 -17.00 -21.09
C ILE A 22 12.77 -15.68 -21.15
N TYR A 23 13.13 -14.76 -22.05
CA TYR A 23 12.40 -13.52 -22.32
C TYR A 23 11.71 -13.48 -23.72
N PRO A 24 11.10 -14.56 -24.23
CA PRO A 24 10.24 -14.44 -25.39
C PRO A 24 8.90 -13.87 -24.94
N GLY A 25 8.70 -12.57 -25.07
CA GLY A 25 7.37 -12.01 -24.93
C GLY A 25 7.10 -11.05 -23.79
N VAL A 26 8.11 -10.37 -23.25
CA VAL A 26 7.84 -9.01 -22.79
C VAL A 26 7.62 -8.18 -24.05
N GLU A 27 6.41 -8.31 -24.64
CA GLU A 27 5.93 -7.26 -25.51
C GLU A 27 6.01 -5.99 -24.65
N HIS A 28 7.08 -5.23 -24.86
CA HIS A 28 7.04 -3.84 -24.53
C HIS A 28 5.91 -3.28 -25.41
N LYS A 29 4.69 -3.30 -24.85
CA LYS A 29 3.66 -2.40 -25.37
C LYS A 29 4.38 -1.08 -25.46
N ASN A 30 4.69 -0.67 -26.69
CA ASN A 30 5.30 0.61 -26.97
C ASN A 30 4.34 1.66 -26.41
N VAL A 31 4.48 1.95 -25.13
CA VAL A 31 3.99 3.18 -24.57
C VAL A 31 4.83 4.22 -25.29
N LYS A 32 4.27 4.75 -26.36
CA LYS A 32 4.84 5.89 -27.05
C LYS A 32 4.88 7.01 -26.03
N SER A 33 6.00 7.10 -25.34
CA SER A 33 6.20 7.92 -24.14
C SER A 33 6.24 9.42 -24.43
N ASN A 34 5.70 9.91 -25.53
CA ASN A 34 5.72 11.33 -25.86
C ASN A 34 4.59 11.81 -26.79
N THR A 35 3.54 11.05 -26.95
CA THR A 35 2.35 11.60 -27.57
C THR A 35 1.31 11.82 -26.47
N THR A 36 1.01 13.07 -26.19
CA THR A 36 -0.23 13.45 -25.51
C THR A 36 -1.34 12.62 -26.17
N CYS A 37 -1.99 11.75 -25.37
CA CYS A 37 -3.08 10.93 -25.88
C CYS A 37 -4.23 11.88 -26.25
N THR A 38 -4.37 12.17 -27.52
CA THR A 38 -5.36 13.11 -28.09
C THR A 38 -6.14 12.43 -29.19
N GLY A 39 -7.31 12.93 -29.50
CA GLY A 39 -8.17 12.40 -30.55
C GLY A 39 -8.64 10.98 -30.25
N GLN A 40 -8.47 10.05 -31.20
CA GLN A 40 -9.01 8.69 -31.11
C GLN A 40 -8.45 7.92 -29.91
N CYS A 41 -7.15 8.05 -29.63
CA CYS A 41 -6.54 7.40 -28.47
C CYS A 41 -7.20 7.81 -27.13
N TYR A 42 -7.57 9.08 -27.00
CA TYR A 42 -8.27 9.56 -25.82
C TYR A 42 -9.73 9.06 -25.78
N ALA A 43 -10.37 9.02 -26.94
CA ALA A 43 -11.75 8.51 -27.04
C ALA A 43 -11.81 7.02 -26.63
N ASP A 44 -10.89 6.20 -27.15
CA ASP A 44 -10.80 4.78 -26.83
C ASP A 44 -10.51 4.56 -25.33
N TYR A 45 -9.62 5.38 -24.73
CA TYR A 45 -9.34 5.33 -23.30
C TYR A 45 -10.57 5.68 -22.45
N VAL A 46 -11.31 6.72 -22.86
CA VAL A 46 -12.52 7.17 -22.13
C VAL A 46 -13.64 6.15 -22.26
N GLU A 47 -13.79 5.50 -23.43
CA GLU A 47 -14.77 4.44 -23.61
C GLU A 47 -14.51 3.23 -22.71
N GLU A 48 -13.25 2.85 -22.54
CA GLU A 48 -12.85 1.70 -21.73
C GLU A 48 -12.81 2.00 -20.22
N ASN A 49 -12.36 3.18 -19.82
CA ASN A 49 -12.06 3.52 -18.41
C ASN A 49 -12.98 4.60 -17.82
N GLY A 50 -13.79 5.26 -18.65
CA GLY A 50 -14.55 6.44 -18.26
C GLY A 50 -13.73 7.73 -18.31
N THR A 51 -14.40 8.84 -18.17
CA THR A 51 -13.74 10.16 -18.10
C THR A 51 -12.97 10.31 -16.79
N VAL A 52 -11.94 11.16 -16.78
CA VAL A 52 -11.18 11.48 -15.57
C VAL A 52 -12.11 11.96 -14.43
N VAL A 53 -13.16 12.69 -14.78
CA VAL A 53 -14.14 13.18 -13.79
C VAL A 53 -14.93 12.02 -13.19
N GLU A 54 -15.40 11.07 -13.99
CA GLU A 54 -16.12 9.88 -13.52
C GLU A 54 -15.22 8.98 -12.65
N ILE A 55 -13.98 8.78 -13.05
CA ILE A 55 -13.00 8.02 -12.26
C ILE A 55 -12.79 8.70 -10.89
N LEU A 56 -12.58 10.01 -10.87
CA LEU A 56 -12.41 10.76 -9.63
C LEU A 56 -13.68 10.74 -8.75
N GLN A 57 -14.85 10.88 -9.35
CA GLN A 57 -16.12 10.78 -8.62
C GLN A 57 -16.34 9.39 -8.03
N ALA A 58 -16.03 8.33 -8.79
CA ALA A 58 -16.08 6.96 -8.29
C ALA A 58 -15.08 6.73 -7.13
N GLN A 59 -13.86 7.27 -7.23
CA GLN A 59 -12.88 7.21 -6.15
C GLN A 59 -13.35 7.99 -4.91
N GLN A 60 -13.94 9.16 -5.09
CA GLN A 60 -14.50 9.95 -3.99
C GLN A 60 -15.69 9.25 -3.33
N ALA A 61 -16.58 8.62 -4.13
CA ALA A 61 -17.69 7.85 -3.61
C ALA A 61 -17.22 6.62 -2.81
N LEU A 62 -16.20 5.92 -3.29
CA LEU A 62 -15.57 4.83 -2.56
C LEU A 62 -14.90 5.34 -1.26
N ALA A 63 -14.23 6.48 -1.32
CA ALA A 63 -13.61 7.11 -0.15
C ALA A 63 -14.66 7.59 0.86
N ALA A 64 -15.80 8.11 0.42
CA ALA A 64 -16.88 8.54 1.30
C ALA A 64 -17.51 7.39 2.08
N GLY A 65 -17.48 6.17 1.52
CA GLY A 65 -17.88 4.95 2.22
C GLY A 65 -16.79 4.35 3.13
N ASP A 66 -15.55 4.85 3.03
CA ASP A 66 -14.43 4.37 3.82
C ASP A 66 -14.38 5.09 5.17
N PRO A 67 -14.52 4.36 6.29
CA PRO A 67 -14.47 4.94 7.62
C PRO A 67 -13.12 5.57 7.97
N PHE A 68 -12.09 5.33 7.15
CA PHE A 68 -10.72 5.81 7.37
C PHE A 68 -10.27 6.86 6.35
N SER A 69 -11.19 7.42 5.55
CA SER A 69 -10.85 8.39 4.48
C SER A 69 -10.01 9.57 4.98
N ASP A 70 -10.38 10.14 6.13
CA ASP A 70 -9.74 11.33 6.74
C ASP A 70 -8.37 11.03 7.37
N ILE A 71 -8.13 9.76 7.71
CA ILE A 71 -6.88 9.33 8.36
C ILE A 71 -6.17 8.23 7.58
N ARG A 72 -6.50 8.07 6.30
CA ARG A 72 -5.99 6.96 5.47
C ARG A 72 -4.47 6.82 5.51
N SER A 73 -3.75 7.93 5.44
CA SER A 73 -2.29 7.93 5.49
C SER A 73 -1.75 7.43 6.84
N LEU A 74 -2.38 7.81 7.93
CA LEU A 74 -2.03 7.35 9.28
C LEU A 74 -2.45 5.90 9.49
N TRP A 75 -3.66 5.55 9.00
CA TRP A 75 -4.24 4.22 9.18
C TRP A 75 -3.51 3.13 8.41
N SER A 76 -2.83 3.47 7.30
CA SER A 76 -2.15 2.48 6.45
C SER A 76 -1.14 1.61 7.22
N GLY A 77 -0.39 2.19 8.16
CA GLY A 77 0.53 1.47 9.03
C GLY A 77 -0.17 0.52 10.00
N CYS A 78 -1.31 0.93 10.54
CA CYS A 78 -2.11 0.12 11.47
C CYS A 78 -2.83 -1.01 10.75
N ALA A 79 -3.36 -0.72 9.55
CA ALA A 79 -4.14 -1.66 8.73
C ALA A 79 -3.34 -2.89 8.31
N ALA A 80 -2.02 -2.78 8.17
CA ALA A 80 -1.14 -3.89 7.81
C ALA A 80 -1.27 -5.07 8.82
N CYS A 81 -1.44 -4.78 10.09
CA CYS A 81 -1.57 -5.76 11.15
C CYS A 81 -3.03 -5.92 11.63
N HIS A 82 -3.74 -4.82 11.83
CA HIS A 82 -5.09 -4.83 12.41
C HIS A 82 -6.22 -4.98 11.37
N GLY A 83 -5.86 -5.07 10.08
CA GLY A 83 -6.82 -5.17 8.97
C GLY A 83 -7.34 -3.80 8.50
N LYS A 84 -7.78 -3.74 7.26
CA LYS A 84 -8.21 -2.49 6.60
C LYS A 84 -9.32 -1.74 7.35
N GLN A 85 -10.21 -2.48 8.02
CA GLN A 85 -11.32 -1.96 8.79
C GLN A 85 -11.13 -2.14 10.31
N GLY A 86 -9.91 -2.48 10.75
CA GLY A 86 -9.61 -2.72 12.15
C GLY A 86 -10.23 -4.00 12.72
N GLN A 87 -10.58 -4.96 11.85
CA GLN A 87 -11.23 -6.22 12.23
C GLN A 87 -10.32 -7.18 12.99
N GLY A 88 -9.01 -6.90 13.05
CA GLY A 88 -8.01 -7.82 13.61
C GLY A 88 -7.64 -8.92 12.63
N GLN A 89 -6.44 -9.50 12.82
CA GLN A 89 -5.96 -10.65 12.02
C GLN A 89 -5.05 -11.53 12.89
N GLY A 90 -5.37 -12.80 13.00
CA GLY A 90 -4.54 -13.74 13.76
C GLY A 90 -4.30 -13.29 15.20
N MET A 91 -3.05 -12.99 15.54
CA MET A 91 -2.65 -12.51 16.87
C MET A 91 -2.89 -11.00 17.10
N PHE A 92 -3.24 -10.25 16.07
CA PHE A 92 -3.46 -8.82 16.16
C PHE A 92 -4.91 -8.53 16.56
N PRO A 93 -5.12 -7.78 17.66
CA PRO A 93 -6.45 -7.58 18.18
C PRO A 93 -7.33 -6.73 17.28
N MET A 94 -8.64 -6.97 17.36
CA MET A 94 -9.65 -6.15 16.73
C MET A 94 -9.70 -4.77 17.38
N LEU A 95 -9.67 -3.73 16.56
CA LEU A 95 -9.83 -2.34 16.95
C LEU A 95 -11.25 -1.84 16.66
N ALA A 96 -11.91 -2.46 15.68
CA ALA A 96 -13.29 -2.14 15.32
C ALA A 96 -14.23 -2.39 16.51
N GLY A 97 -15.07 -1.39 16.82
CA GLY A 97 -16.00 -1.45 17.93
C GLY A 97 -15.43 -1.09 19.30
N GLN A 98 -14.12 -0.85 19.40
CA GLN A 98 -13.52 -0.37 20.65
C GLN A 98 -13.87 1.10 20.92
N SER A 99 -13.89 1.49 22.20
CA SER A 99 -14.14 2.88 22.56
C SER A 99 -12.96 3.78 22.23
N LYS A 100 -13.26 5.07 22.01
CA LYS A 100 -12.24 6.10 21.78
C LYS A 100 -11.20 6.09 22.90
N ASP A 101 -11.66 6.08 24.17
CA ASP A 101 -10.80 6.17 25.35
C ASP A 101 -9.92 4.93 25.48
N TYR A 102 -10.43 3.75 25.11
CA TYR A 102 -9.64 2.54 25.07
C TYR A 102 -8.51 2.64 24.04
N ILE A 103 -8.80 3.04 22.81
CA ILE A 103 -7.80 3.15 21.75
C ILE A 103 -6.76 4.22 22.09
N SER A 104 -7.18 5.42 22.51
CA SER A 104 -6.25 6.50 22.88
C SER A 104 -5.39 6.12 24.08
N GLY A 105 -5.98 5.56 25.12
CA GLY A 105 -5.26 5.11 26.31
C GLY A 105 -4.20 4.05 25.97
N ARG A 106 -4.56 3.06 25.14
CA ARG A 106 -3.60 2.03 24.71
C ARG A 106 -2.45 2.59 23.88
N LEU A 107 -2.73 3.52 22.97
CA LEU A 107 -1.68 4.16 22.16
C LEU A 107 -0.74 5.01 23.03
N ILE A 108 -1.27 5.74 24.03
CA ILE A 108 -0.46 6.50 24.97
C ILE A 108 0.41 5.57 25.82
N SER A 109 -0.14 4.49 26.35
CA SER A 109 0.63 3.48 27.09
C SER A 109 1.77 2.89 26.26
N TYR A 110 1.51 2.54 25.00
CA TYR A 110 2.56 2.05 24.10
C TYR A 110 3.61 3.13 23.76
N LYS A 111 3.19 4.39 23.59
CA LYS A 111 4.10 5.53 23.39
C LYS A 111 5.05 5.70 24.59
N ASN A 112 4.56 5.47 25.81
CA ASN A 112 5.34 5.45 27.05
C ASN A 112 6.13 4.15 27.26
N ARG A 113 6.14 3.23 26.28
CA ARG A 113 6.79 1.94 26.33
C ARG A 113 6.30 1.01 27.46
N GLU A 114 5.06 1.14 27.85
CA GLU A 114 4.44 0.24 28.83
C GLU A 114 4.25 -1.15 28.21
N LYS A 115 4.60 -2.18 28.99
CA LYS A 115 4.40 -3.57 28.59
C LYS A 115 2.99 -4.03 28.98
N ILE A 116 2.09 -4.08 28.01
CA ILE A 116 0.69 -4.46 28.21
C ILE A 116 0.46 -5.94 27.87
N GLY A 117 1.20 -6.46 26.89
CA GLY A 117 1.12 -7.84 26.44
C GLY A 117 2.42 -8.29 25.76
N MET A 118 2.45 -9.52 25.26
CA MET A 118 3.65 -10.10 24.65
C MET A 118 4.15 -9.31 23.43
N ASN A 119 3.24 -8.76 22.65
CA ASN A 119 3.57 -8.04 21.41
C ASN A 119 3.68 -6.51 21.59
N SER A 120 3.80 -6.02 22.85
CA SER A 120 3.87 -4.59 23.14
C SER A 120 5.03 -3.88 22.43
N THR A 121 6.16 -4.57 22.26
CA THR A 121 7.35 -4.02 21.60
C THR A 121 7.10 -3.62 20.15
N MET A 122 6.24 -4.35 19.43
CA MET A 122 5.84 -4.02 18.06
C MET A 122 5.04 -2.71 18.03
N MET A 123 4.14 -2.54 19.02
CA MET A 123 3.31 -1.34 19.12
C MET A 123 4.09 -0.12 19.62
N TRP A 124 5.17 -0.28 20.36
CA TRP A 124 6.01 0.84 20.80
C TRP A 124 6.59 1.63 19.62
N GLY A 125 7.10 0.93 18.60
CA GLY A 125 7.62 1.58 17.40
C GLY A 125 6.53 2.35 16.64
N GLN A 126 5.35 1.78 16.52
CA GLN A 126 4.21 2.41 15.87
C GLN A 126 3.69 3.63 16.64
N ALA A 127 3.51 3.48 17.95
CA ALA A 127 2.97 4.54 18.81
C ALA A 127 3.97 5.69 19.02
N ALA A 128 5.28 5.41 19.08
CA ALA A 128 6.31 6.44 19.25
C ALA A 128 6.34 7.46 18.09
N ALA A 129 5.97 7.03 16.88
CA ALA A 129 5.92 7.89 15.69
C ALA A 129 4.69 8.82 15.66
N LEU A 130 3.68 8.58 16.54
CA LEU A 130 2.43 9.33 16.53
C LEU A 130 2.51 10.55 17.45
N SER A 131 2.05 11.70 16.95
CA SER A 131 1.75 12.85 17.79
C SER A 131 0.43 12.63 18.57
N ASP A 132 0.22 13.38 19.65
CA ASP A 132 -1.00 13.27 20.46
C ASP A 132 -2.26 13.62 19.65
N ARG A 133 -2.14 14.58 18.74
CA ARG A 133 -3.21 14.93 17.77
C ARG A 133 -3.54 13.74 16.85
N GLN A 134 -2.55 13.02 16.36
CA GLN A 134 -2.75 11.84 15.51
C GLN A 134 -3.38 10.68 16.30
N ILE A 135 -2.97 10.47 17.57
CA ILE A 135 -3.61 9.50 18.45
C ILE A 135 -5.09 9.84 18.64
N GLU A 136 -5.40 11.11 18.84
CA GLU A 136 -6.79 11.56 18.97
C GLU A 136 -7.58 11.35 17.67
N GLN A 137 -7.00 11.65 16.51
CA GLN A 137 -7.64 11.43 15.22
C GLN A 137 -7.94 9.94 14.98
N ILE A 138 -6.95 9.06 15.21
CA ILE A 138 -7.12 7.61 15.08
C ILE A 138 -8.22 7.10 16.02
N SER A 139 -8.21 7.56 17.26
CA SER A 139 -9.19 7.10 18.27
C SER A 139 -10.62 7.60 18.05
N LYS A 140 -10.79 8.76 17.43
CA LYS A 140 -12.12 9.34 17.09
C LYS A 140 -12.79 8.60 15.94
N ASN A 141 -12.02 7.93 15.10
CA ASN A 141 -12.58 7.25 13.95
C ASN A 141 -13.43 6.08 14.44
N LYS A 142 -14.74 6.19 14.24
CA LYS A 142 -15.69 5.16 14.60
C LYS A 142 -15.46 3.97 13.68
N TYR A 143 -14.66 3.02 14.12
CA TYR A 143 -14.57 1.70 13.50
C TYR A 143 -15.97 1.10 13.49
N LYS A 144 -16.75 1.34 12.42
CA LYS A 144 -18.10 0.79 12.30
C LYS A 144 -18.00 -0.74 12.27
N LYS A 145 -18.79 -1.36 13.13
CA LYS A 145 -19.10 -2.79 13.06
C LYS A 145 -19.78 -3.09 11.73
#